data_56cc39345e15d9065bff349ac86b62eb
#
_entry.id   56cc39345e15d9065bff349ac86b62eb
#
_cell.length_a   1.000
_cell.length_b   1.000
_cell.length_c   1.000
_cell.angle_alpha   90.00
_cell.angle_beta   90.00
_cell.angle_gamma   90.00
#
_symmetry.space_group_name_H-M   'P 1'
#
loop_
_entity.id
_entity.type
_entity.pdbx_description
1 polymer ?
#
loop_
_entity_poly.entity_id
_entity_poly.type
_entity_poly.pdbx_seq_one_letter_code
_entity_poly.pdbx_strand_id
1 'polypeptide(L)'
;MADPMRIRAQVAGDKATVRVLMAHEMESGQRKDTAGKTIPAWHIQDVTAQHNGKTVMTAQWGPAVSKNPFLQFNVKGAKAGDKITVSWVDNKGDKRTDEATVS
;
A
#
# COMPACT_ATOMS: atom_id res chain seq x y z
N MET A 1 -14.62 3.54 -5.79
CA MET A 1 -13.37 3.90 -6.47
C MET A 1 -12.31 4.21 -5.43
N ALA A 2 -11.12 3.67 -5.60
CA ALA A 2 -10.04 3.83 -4.61
C ALA A 2 -9.40 5.21 -4.72
N ASP A 3 -9.08 5.78 -3.56
CA ASP A 3 -8.35 7.05 -3.50
C ASP A 3 -6.86 6.85 -3.73
N PRO A 4 -6.14 7.86 -4.23
CA PRO A 4 -4.70 7.77 -4.43
C PRO A 4 -3.93 7.52 -3.14
N MET A 5 -2.87 6.73 -3.25
CA MET A 5 -1.89 6.58 -2.18
C MET A 5 -0.95 7.79 -2.14
N ARG A 6 -0.41 8.07 -0.96
CA ARG A 6 0.69 9.03 -0.82
C ARG A 6 1.99 8.25 -0.70
N ILE A 7 2.88 8.45 -1.66
CA ILE A 7 4.16 7.74 -1.72
C ILE A 7 5.27 8.77 -1.66
N ARG A 8 6.22 8.56 -0.74
CA ARG A 8 7.47 9.33 -0.68
C ARG A 8 8.64 8.38 -0.76
N ALA A 9 9.58 8.69 -1.63
CA ALA A 9 10.80 7.90 -1.81
C ALA A 9 12.00 8.84 -1.80
N GLN A 10 12.90 8.65 -0.84
CA GLN A 10 14.07 9.50 -0.65
C GLN A 10 15.33 8.67 -0.56
N VAL A 11 16.38 9.09 -1.28
CA VAL A 11 17.70 8.46 -1.19
C VAL A 11 18.35 8.75 0.15
N ALA A 12 18.92 7.70 0.74
CA ALA A 12 19.72 7.79 1.96
C ALA A 12 20.88 6.80 1.81
N GLY A 13 22.05 7.30 1.44
CA GLY A 13 23.20 6.45 1.16
C GLY A 13 23.01 5.61 -0.10
N ASP A 14 23.13 4.29 0.01
CA ASP A 14 23.01 3.34 -1.10
C ASP A 14 21.60 2.79 -1.29
N LYS A 15 20.62 3.37 -0.62
CA LYS A 15 19.23 2.91 -0.65
C LYS A 15 18.27 4.07 -0.71
N ALA A 16 17.01 3.79 -1.05
CA ALA A 16 15.92 4.72 -0.91
C ALA A 16 14.97 4.23 0.17
N THR A 17 14.54 5.12 1.04
CA THR A 17 13.45 4.83 1.99
C THR A 17 12.14 5.21 1.34
N VAL A 18 11.22 4.26 1.27
CA VAL A 18 9.90 4.45 0.68
C VAL A 18 8.85 4.42 1.77
N ARG A 19 8.02 5.47 1.83
CA ARG A 19 6.91 5.57 2.77
C ARG A 19 5.62 5.68 1.98
N VAL A 20 4.66 4.82 2.30
CA VAL A 20 3.39 4.75 1.59
C VAL A 20 2.26 4.88 2.60
N LEU A 21 1.36 5.84 2.38
CA LEU A 21 0.12 5.94 3.12
C LEU A 21 -1.02 5.59 2.18
N MET A 22 -1.74 4.53 2.49
CA MET A 22 -2.85 4.04 1.67
C MET A 22 -4.18 4.52 2.23
N ALA A 23 -5.12 4.80 1.34
CA ALA A 23 -6.50 5.14 1.73
C ALA A 23 -7.36 3.89 1.54
N HIS A 24 -7.73 3.23 2.65
CA HIS A 24 -8.57 2.03 2.63
C HIS A 24 -9.26 1.83 3.98
N GLU A 25 -10.50 1.38 3.95
CA GLU A 25 -11.29 1.19 5.17
C GLU A 25 -10.78 0.06 6.05
N MET A 26 -10.23 -0.98 5.47
CA MET A 26 -9.69 -2.14 6.19
C MET A 26 -10.67 -2.72 7.21
N GLU A 27 -11.87 -3.07 6.75
CA GLU A 27 -12.88 -3.69 7.60
C GLU A 27 -12.55 -5.15 7.90
N SER A 28 -12.59 -5.52 9.18
CA SER A 28 -12.21 -6.87 9.62
C SER A 28 -13.28 -7.93 9.38
N GLY A 29 -14.53 -7.52 9.15
CA GLY A 29 -15.66 -8.44 9.11
C GLY A 29 -16.28 -8.71 10.48
N GLN A 30 -15.77 -8.06 11.53
CA GLN A 30 -16.25 -8.26 12.90
C GLN A 30 -16.97 -7.03 13.48
N ARG A 31 -16.80 -5.88 12.83
CA ARG A 31 -17.44 -4.64 13.30
C ARG A 31 -18.91 -4.65 12.94
N LYS A 32 -19.75 -4.12 13.82
CA LYS A 32 -21.18 -3.97 13.58
C LYS A 32 -21.55 -2.51 13.38
N ASP A 33 -22.52 -2.26 12.51
CA ASP A 33 -23.06 -0.92 12.31
C ASP A 33 -24.07 -0.56 13.43
N THR A 34 -24.66 0.64 13.34
CA THR A 34 -25.62 1.11 14.34
C THR A 34 -26.91 0.29 14.37
N ALA A 35 -27.23 -0.44 13.31
CA ALA A 35 -28.38 -1.33 13.24
C ALA A 35 -28.07 -2.76 13.73
N GLY A 36 -26.84 -3.01 14.19
CA GLY A 36 -26.42 -4.32 14.69
C GLY A 36 -26.02 -5.30 13.60
N LYS A 37 -25.96 -4.88 12.35
CA LYS A 37 -25.53 -5.74 11.26
C LYS A 37 -24.00 -5.77 11.16
N THR A 38 -23.45 -6.96 10.92
CA THR A 38 -22.02 -7.10 10.69
C THR A 38 -21.62 -6.41 9.40
N ILE A 39 -20.63 -5.53 9.48
CA ILE A 39 -20.05 -4.90 8.30
C ILE A 39 -19.17 -5.94 7.61
N PRO A 40 -19.36 -6.24 6.31
CA PRO A 40 -18.58 -7.26 5.62
C PRO A 40 -17.10 -6.93 5.61
N ALA A 41 -16.26 -7.95 5.64
CA ALA A 41 -14.82 -7.78 5.53
C ALA A 41 -14.46 -7.06 4.23
N TRP A 42 -13.62 -6.04 4.35
CA TRP A 42 -13.15 -5.26 3.21
C TRP A 42 -11.74 -4.79 3.52
N HIS A 43 -10.77 -5.49 2.99
CA HIS A 43 -9.37 -5.23 3.31
C HIS A 43 -8.47 -5.48 2.10
N ILE A 44 -7.34 -4.79 2.09
CA ILE A 44 -6.28 -5.05 1.11
C ILE A 44 -5.72 -6.45 1.36
N GLN A 45 -5.56 -7.22 0.29
CA GLN A 45 -5.00 -8.58 0.34
C GLN A 45 -3.57 -8.63 -0.16
N ASP A 46 -3.29 -8.00 -1.29
CA ASP A 46 -1.99 -8.07 -1.94
C ASP A 46 -1.44 -6.68 -2.15
N VAL A 47 -0.18 -6.49 -1.79
CA VAL A 47 0.57 -5.24 -2.02
C VAL A 47 1.83 -5.60 -2.78
N THR A 48 2.10 -4.87 -3.86
CA THR A 48 3.29 -5.07 -4.68
C THR A 48 3.99 -3.74 -4.88
N ALA A 49 5.31 -3.72 -4.69
CA ALA A 49 6.12 -2.55 -4.97
C ALA A 49 7.14 -2.87 -6.04
N GLN A 50 7.34 -1.93 -6.97
CA GLN A 50 8.28 -2.05 -8.07
C GLN A 50 9.24 -0.88 -8.07
N HIS A 51 10.48 -1.16 -8.47
CA HIS A 51 11.54 -0.18 -8.68
C HIS A 51 11.91 -0.22 -10.15
N ASN A 52 11.64 0.85 -10.90
CA ASN A 52 11.85 0.93 -12.34
C ASN A 52 11.25 -0.27 -13.10
N GLY A 53 10.04 -0.68 -12.70
CA GLY A 53 9.33 -1.80 -13.31
C GLY A 53 9.69 -3.18 -12.79
N LYS A 54 10.66 -3.28 -11.89
CA LYS A 54 11.08 -4.55 -11.30
C LYS A 54 10.44 -4.71 -9.91
N THR A 55 9.77 -5.83 -9.67
CA THR A 55 9.19 -6.12 -8.35
C THR A 55 10.28 -6.28 -7.31
N VAL A 56 10.21 -5.46 -6.26
CA VAL A 56 11.18 -5.47 -5.16
C VAL A 56 10.57 -5.88 -3.83
N MET A 57 9.24 -5.87 -3.74
CA MET A 57 8.53 -6.26 -2.52
C MET A 57 7.13 -6.74 -2.88
N THR A 58 6.69 -7.79 -2.19
CA THR A 58 5.30 -8.22 -2.18
C THR A 58 4.90 -8.47 -0.74
N ALA A 59 3.65 -8.16 -0.40
CA ALA A 59 3.11 -8.41 0.92
C ALA A 59 1.68 -8.93 0.79
N GLN A 60 1.30 -9.84 1.66
CA GLN A 60 -0.07 -10.31 1.78
C GLN A 60 -0.61 -9.88 3.13
N TRP A 61 -1.76 -9.19 3.11
CA TRP A 61 -2.37 -8.64 4.31
C TRP A 61 -3.69 -9.32 4.59
N GLY A 62 -4.03 -9.37 5.86
CA GLY A 62 -5.31 -9.88 6.34
C GLY A 62 -6.16 -8.76 6.93
N PRO A 63 -7.32 -9.11 7.51
CA PRO A 63 -8.26 -8.13 8.05
C PRO A 63 -7.81 -7.44 9.34
N ALA A 64 -6.66 -7.83 9.91
CA ALA A 64 -6.16 -7.23 11.15
C ALA A 64 -5.38 -5.93 10.95
N VAL A 65 -5.12 -5.52 9.71
CA VAL A 65 -4.43 -4.27 9.42
C VAL A 65 -5.37 -3.09 9.60
N SER A 66 -4.89 -2.03 10.24
CA SER A 66 -5.70 -0.85 10.57
C SER A 66 -6.10 -0.04 9.34
N LYS A 67 -7.17 0.76 9.48
CA LYS A 67 -7.64 1.69 8.46
C LYS A 67 -6.53 2.63 8.01
N ASN A 68 -6.51 2.94 6.72
CA ASN A 68 -5.51 3.81 6.09
C ASN A 68 -4.08 3.36 6.43
N PRO A 69 -3.69 2.15 5.99
CA PRO A 69 -2.44 1.55 6.45
C PRO A 69 -1.21 2.31 5.95
N PHE A 70 -0.21 2.35 6.81
CA PHE A 70 1.10 2.93 6.51
C PHE A 70 2.11 1.80 6.27
N LEU A 71 2.88 1.91 5.20
CA LEU A 71 3.92 0.96 4.85
C LEU A 71 5.23 1.70 4.63
N GLN A 72 6.31 1.18 5.21
CA GLN A 72 7.66 1.71 4.99
C GLN A 72 8.61 0.57 4.65
N PHE A 73 9.43 0.78 3.63
CA PHE A 73 10.44 -0.20 3.23
C PHE A 73 11.62 0.51 2.58
N ASN A 74 12.75 -0.22 2.46
CA ASN A 74 13.95 0.29 1.82
C ASN A 74 14.20 -0.45 0.52
N VAL A 75 14.66 0.29 -0.49
CA VAL A 75 15.07 -0.28 -1.79
C VAL A 75 16.55 -0.02 -1.98
N LYS A 76 17.35 -1.09 -1.91
CA LYS A 76 18.79 -0.99 -2.08
C LYS A 76 19.13 -0.69 -3.54
N GLY A 77 20.08 0.21 -3.75
CA GLY A 77 20.53 0.58 -5.09
C GLY A 77 19.65 1.58 -5.81
N ALA A 78 18.57 2.07 -5.19
CA ALA A 78 17.70 3.08 -5.80
C ALA A 78 18.39 4.45 -5.77
N LYS A 79 18.22 5.20 -6.86
CA LYS A 79 18.85 6.50 -7.06
C LYS A 79 17.81 7.57 -7.30
N ALA A 80 18.16 8.83 -7.06
CA ALA A 80 17.31 9.96 -7.41
C ALA A 80 16.92 9.90 -8.88
N GLY A 81 15.64 10.11 -9.18
CA GLY A 81 15.08 10.00 -10.52
C GLY A 81 14.48 8.64 -10.85
N ASP A 82 14.75 7.61 -10.05
CA ASP A 82 14.14 6.30 -10.24
C ASP A 82 12.66 6.35 -9.89
N LYS A 83 11.89 5.40 -10.41
CA LYS A 83 10.45 5.32 -10.14
C LYS A 83 10.13 4.19 -9.18
N ILE A 84 9.30 4.50 -8.19
CA ILE A 84 8.71 3.51 -7.27
C ILE A 84 7.23 3.43 -7.57
N THR A 85 6.74 2.25 -7.89
CA THR A 85 5.32 1.99 -8.17
C THR A 85 4.78 1.07 -7.09
N VAL A 86 3.67 1.44 -6.47
CA VAL A 86 3.01 0.61 -5.46
C VAL A 86 1.59 0.30 -5.91
N SER A 87 1.21 -0.96 -5.81
CA SER A 87 -0.12 -1.44 -6.19
C SER A 87 -0.71 -2.26 -5.07
N TRP A 88 -2.03 -2.19 -4.91
CA TRP A 88 -2.74 -3.09 -4.01
C TRP A 88 -4.02 -3.61 -4.65
N VAL A 89 -4.46 -4.78 -4.19
CA VAL A 89 -5.74 -5.40 -4.56
C VAL A 89 -6.43 -5.80 -3.27
N ASP A 90 -7.73 -5.52 -3.15
CA ASP A 90 -8.51 -5.89 -1.98
C ASP A 90 -9.41 -7.11 -2.25
N ASN A 91 -10.09 -7.57 -1.20
CA ASN A 91 -10.94 -8.76 -1.28
C ASN A 91 -12.23 -8.54 -2.07
N LYS A 92 -12.57 -7.29 -2.41
CA LYS A 92 -13.73 -6.98 -3.25
C LYS A 92 -13.34 -6.83 -4.73
N GLY A 93 -12.06 -7.04 -5.06
CA GLY A 93 -11.57 -6.90 -6.43
C GLY A 93 -11.19 -5.47 -6.81
N ASP A 94 -11.30 -4.52 -5.89
CA ASP A 94 -10.83 -3.15 -6.13
C ASP A 94 -9.30 -3.11 -6.05
N LYS A 95 -8.72 -2.20 -6.80
CA LYS A 95 -7.26 -2.08 -6.89
C LYS A 95 -6.84 -0.65 -7.13
N ARG A 96 -5.62 -0.35 -6.75
CA ARG A 96 -5.03 0.97 -6.98
C ARG A 96 -3.55 0.82 -7.30
N THR A 97 -3.06 1.66 -8.20
CA THR A 97 -1.64 1.75 -8.55
C THR A 97 -1.26 3.22 -8.55
N ASP A 98 -0.22 3.56 -7.84
CA ASP A 98 0.34 4.91 -7.81
C ASP A 98 1.85 4.82 -7.89
N GLU A 99 2.50 5.90 -8.33
CA GLU A 99 3.94 5.94 -8.43
C GLU A 99 4.51 7.25 -7.90
N ALA A 100 5.79 7.21 -7.52
CA ALA A 100 6.54 8.38 -7.09
C ALA A 100 7.96 8.31 -7.64
N THR A 101 8.55 9.47 -7.83
CA THR A 101 9.96 9.57 -8.25
C THR A 101 10.82 9.70 -7.01
N VAL A 102 11.91 8.94 -6.97
CA VAL A 102 12.90 9.00 -5.88
C VAL A 102 13.60 10.35 -5.93
N SER A 103 13.66 11.03 -4.79
CA SER A 103 14.33 12.33 -4.66
C SER A 103 15.59 12.27 -3.81
#